data_3e056bed6b6eb02a1a39a31273697387
#
_entry.id   3e056bed6b6eb02a1a39a31273697387
#
_cell.length_a   1.000
_cell.length_b   1.000
_cell.length_c   1.000
_cell.angle_alpha   90.00
_cell.angle_beta   90.00
_cell.angle_gamma   90.00
#
_symmetry.space_group_name_H-M   'P 1'
#
loop_
_entity.id
_entity.type
_entity.pdbx_description
1 polymer ?
#
loop_
_entity_poly.entity_id
_entity_poly.type
_entity_poly.pdbx_seq_one_letter_code
_entity_poly.pdbx_strand_id
1 'polypeptide(L)'
;MECVVSLDRIDRRILALLQQDAGQTNQALAERVGLSPPSCLKRVRRLEHDGYIQRRVALLSPERLGPLLHIVVEVTMERDRKDLYQQFLRRALGHAAVKQCYQVTGEIDFVLIVVVADMDAYDRFCDEVLYADPNMRKFRTLVSRFRNKFETGFDVGA
;
A
#
# COMPACT_ATOMS: atom_id res chain seq x y z
N MET A 1 -24.88 -3.84 1.49
CA MET A 1 -24.42 -4.74 0.39
C MET A 1 -24.24 -3.86 -0.82
N GLU A 2 -23.04 -3.33 -1.05
CA GLU A 2 -22.74 -2.57 -2.25
C GLU A 2 -22.74 -3.53 -3.43
N CYS A 3 -23.49 -3.19 -4.48
CA CYS A 3 -23.48 -3.91 -5.75
C CYS A 3 -22.06 -3.82 -6.32
N VAL A 4 -21.28 -4.86 -6.20
CA VAL A 4 -20.00 -4.96 -6.89
C VAL A 4 -20.36 -5.02 -8.38
N VAL A 5 -20.22 -3.89 -9.07
CA VAL A 5 -20.36 -3.82 -10.53
C VAL A 5 -19.32 -4.77 -11.11
N SER A 6 -19.77 -5.83 -11.75
CA SER A 6 -18.84 -6.83 -12.29
C SER A 6 -17.98 -6.20 -13.38
N LEU A 7 -16.66 -6.34 -13.25
CA LEU A 7 -15.71 -5.92 -14.27
C LEU A 7 -15.88 -6.76 -15.54
N ASP A 8 -16.13 -6.10 -16.67
CA ASP A 8 -16.09 -6.78 -17.97
C ASP A 8 -14.63 -6.97 -18.45
N ARG A 9 -14.45 -7.71 -19.56
CA ARG A 9 -13.13 -7.98 -20.12
C ARG A 9 -12.37 -6.71 -20.49
N ILE A 10 -13.06 -5.67 -20.97
CA ILE A 10 -12.43 -4.40 -21.34
C ILE A 10 -11.99 -3.63 -20.10
N ASP A 11 -12.79 -3.62 -19.03
CA ASP A 11 -12.43 -3.00 -17.76
C ASP A 11 -11.17 -3.64 -17.16
N ARG A 12 -11.10 -4.97 -17.15
CA ARG A 12 -9.90 -5.71 -16.71
C ARG A 12 -8.68 -5.34 -17.55
N ARG A 13 -8.84 -5.24 -18.86
CA ARG A 13 -7.75 -4.80 -19.74
C ARG A 13 -7.30 -3.38 -19.48
N ILE A 14 -8.23 -2.44 -19.23
CA ILE A 14 -7.91 -1.07 -18.84
C ILE A 14 -7.10 -1.06 -17.53
N LEU A 15 -7.57 -1.79 -16.51
CA LEU A 15 -6.88 -1.86 -15.22
C LEU A 15 -5.48 -2.46 -15.37
N ALA A 16 -5.32 -3.55 -16.12
CA ALA A 16 -4.03 -4.17 -16.37
C ALA A 16 -3.03 -3.19 -17.03
N LEU A 17 -3.49 -2.41 -18.03
CA LEU A 17 -2.66 -1.44 -18.72
C LEU A 17 -2.29 -0.26 -17.84
N LEU A 18 -3.22 0.23 -17.01
CA LEU A 18 -2.96 1.35 -16.08
C LEU A 18 -2.04 0.96 -14.92
N GLN A 19 -2.02 -0.31 -14.50
CA GLN A 19 -1.03 -0.81 -13.54
C GLN A 19 0.39 -0.82 -14.10
N GLN A 20 0.54 -1.04 -15.42
CA GLN A 20 1.85 -1.02 -16.07
C GLN A 20 2.35 0.41 -16.31
N ASP A 21 1.47 1.28 -16.79
CA ASP A 21 1.77 2.69 -17.06
C ASP A 21 0.53 3.56 -16.83
N ALA A 22 0.49 4.22 -15.67
CA ALA A 22 -0.57 5.16 -15.33
C ALA A 22 -0.42 6.54 -16.01
N GLY A 23 0.75 6.81 -16.63
CA GLY A 23 1.05 8.06 -17.35
C GLY A 23 0.60 8.09 -18.80
N GLN A 24 0.15 6.96 -19.36
CA GLN A 24 -0.30 6.89 -20.74
C GLN A 24 -1.52 7.78 -21.00
N THR A 25 -1.62 8.35 -22.20
CA THR A 25 -2.76 9.20 -22.58
C THR A 25 -4.03 8.36 -22.74
N ASN A 26 -5.20 9.00 -22.56
CA ASN A 26 -6.48 8.32 -22.79
C ASN A 26 -6.63 7.85 -24.26
N GLN A 27 -6.02 8.55 -25.20
CA GLN A 27 -6.02 8.12 -26.60
C GLN A 27 -5.23 6.82 -26.78
N ALA A 28 -4.01 6.75 -26.26
CA ALA A 28 -3.18 5.55 -26.34
C ALA A 28 -3.84 4.36 -25.63
N LEU A 29 -4.46 4.59 -24.47
CA LEU A 29 -5.21 3.56 -23.77
C LEU A 29 -6.42 3.07 -24.58
N ALA A 30 -7.19 3.98 -25.18
CA ALA A 30 -8.35 3.67 -26.01
C ALA A 30 -7.98 2.79 -27.22
N GLU A 31 -6.90 3.11 -27.91
CA GLU A 31 -6.36 2.31 -29.02
C GLU A 31 -5.99 0.90 -28.58
N ARG A 32 -5.34 0.75 -27.43
CA ARG A 32 -4.91 -0.56 -26.88
C ARG A 32 -6.08 -1.46 -26.45
N VAL A 33 -7.23 -0.87 -26.10
CA VAL A 33 -8.42 -1.62 -25.67
C VAL A 33 -9.52 -1.68 -26.75
N GLY A 34 -9.29 -1.07 -27.93
CA GLY A 34 -10.23 -1.09 -29.05
C GLY A 34 -11.49 -0.25 -28.83
N LEU A 35 -11.36 0.89 -28.16
CA LEU A 35 -12.46 1.82 -27.88
C LEU A 35 -12.21 3.20 -28.51
N SER A 36 -13.29 3.97 -28.68
CA SER A 36 -13.15 5.41 -28.92
C SER A 36 -12.63 6.13 -27.65
N PRO A 37 -11.84 7.21 -27.79
CA PRO A 37 -11.34 7.94 -26.61
C PRO A 37 -12.41 8.40 -25.61
N PRO A 38 -13.60 8.89 -26.04
CA PRO A 38 -14.68 9.24 -25.10
C PRO A 38 -15.21 8.02 -24.33
N SER A 39 -15.36 6.87 -25.00
CA SER A 39 -15.84 5.63 -24.37
C SER A 39 -14.84 5.10 -23.36
N CYS A 40 -13.54 5.14 -23.69
CA CYS A 40 -12.47 4.76 -22.78
C CYS A 40 -12.43 5.67 -21.54
N LEU A 41 -12.48 6.99 -21.73
CA LEU A 41 -12.50 7.96 -20.64
C LEU A 41 -13.68 7.74 -19.69
N LYS A 42 -14.86 7.47 -20.22
CA LYS A 42 -16.06 7.18 -19.40
C LYS A 42 -15.84 5.95 -18.52
N ARG A 43 -15.24 4.88 -19.07
CA ARG A 43 -14.93 3.67 -18.30
C ARG A 43 -13.88 3.93 -17.22
N VAL A 44 -12.79 4.62 -17.53
CA VAL A 44 -11.76 4.97 -16.57
C VAL A 44 -12.35 5.77 -15.40
N ARG A 45 -13.15 6.81 -15.68
CA ARG A 45 -13.83 7.59 -14.64
C ARG A 45 -14.77 6.76 -13.77
N ARG A 46 -15.47 5.80 -14.37
CA ARG A 46 -16.31 4.87 -13.62
C ARG A 46 -15.45 4.01 -12.70
N LEU A 47 -14.34 3.42 -13.18
CA LEU A 47 -13.44 2.59 -12.40
C LEU A 47 -12.77 3.36 -11.26
N GLU A 48 -12.51 4.67 -11.44
CA GLU A 48 -12.06 5.58 -10.38
C GLU A 48 -13.18 5.83 -9.36
N HIS A 49 -14.38 6.17 -9.83
CA HIS A 49 -15.55 6.44 -8.98
C HIS A 49 -15.94 5.21 -8.15
N ASP A 50 -15.93 4.03 -8.75
CA ASP A 50 -16.29 2.76 -8.11
C ASP A 50 -15.15 2.21 -7.21
N GLY A 51 -14.01 2.94 -7.10
CA GLY A 51 -12.92 2.60 -6.19
C GLY A 51 -11.97 1.50 -6.68
N TYR A 52 -12.12 1.00 -7.90
CA TYR A 52 -11.15 0.05 -8.49
C TYR A 52 -9.78 0.70 -8.71
N ILE A 53 -9.75 1.99 -9.02
CA ILE A 53 -8.54 2.80 -9.09
C ILE A 53 -8.57 3.76 -7.91
N GLN A 54 -7.79 3.48 -6.88
CA GLN A 54 -7.74 4.31 -5.67
C GLN A 54 -7.01 5.63 -5.92
N ARG A 55 -5.87 5.58 -6.62
CA ARG A 55 -5.03 6.73 -6.98
C ARG A 55 -4.00 6.36 -8.02
N ARG A 56 -3.44 7.37 -8.69
CA ARG A 56 -2.28 7.23 -9.57
C ARG A 56 -1.07 7.84 -8.88
N VAL A 57 0.04 7.11 -8.84
CA VAL A 57 1.28 7.54 -8.19
C VAL A 57 2.49 7.25 -9.09
N ALA A 58 3.51 8.08 -8.99
CA ALA A 58 4.83 7.75 -9.53
C ALA A 58 5.59 6.89 -8.51
N LEU A 59 6.17 5.79 -8.96
CA LEU A 59 7.09 5.00 -8.16
C LEU A 59 8.49 5.60 -8.30
N LEU A 60 9.05 6.03 -7.19
CA LEU A 60 10.38 6.62 -7.15
C LEU A 60 11.45 5.56 -6.86
N SER A 61 12.66 5.76 -7.38
CA SER A 61 13.83 4.95 -7.01
C SER A 61 14.39 5.46 -5.69
N PRO A 62 14.28 4.69 -4.59
CA PRO A 62 14.82 5.08 -3.29
C PRO A 62 16.33 5.29 -3.34
N GLU A 63 17.02 4.49 -4.16
CA GLU A 63 18.48 4.51 -4.31
C GLU A 63 18.99 5.86 -4.85
N ARG A 64 18.12 6.61 -5.57
CA ARG A 64 18.42 7.94 -6.11
C ARG A 64 18.03 9.09 -5.20
N LEU A 65 17.23 8.82 -4.17
CA LEU A 65 16.75 9.84 -3.24
C LEU A 65 17.65 9.98 -1.99
N GLY A 66 18.67 9.14 -1.88
CA GLY A 66 19.58 9.11 -0.74
C GLY A 66 19.41 7.84 0.11
N PRO A 67 20.16 7.72 1.20
CA PRO A 67 20.09 6.55 2.08
C PRO A 67 18.72 6.47 2.74
N LEU A 68 18.05 5.33 2.57
CA LEU A 68 16.79 5.01 3.23
C LEU A 68 16.87 3.61 3.81
N LEU A 69 16.45 3.47 5.05
CA LEU A 69 16.28 2.17 5.69
C LEU A 69 14.86 1.67 5.49
N HIS A 70 14.73 0.49 4.91
CA HIS A 70 13.50 -0.28 4.85
C HIS A 70 13.50 -1.29 5.98
N ILE A 71 12.55 -1.17 6.89
CA ILE A 71 12.49 -1.95 8.11
C ILE A 71 11.14 -2.67 8.15
N VAL A 72 11.20 -3.99 8.36
CA VAL A 72 10.01 -4.78 8.66
C VAL A 72 9.92 -4.88 10.19
N VAL A 73 8.78 -4.46 10.73
CA VAL A 73 8.51 -4.52 12.17
C VAL A 73 7.37 -5.51 12.41
N GLU A 74 7.67 -6.57 13.11
CA GLU A 74 6.68 -7.53 13.57
C GLU A 74 6.24 -7.14 14.98
N VAL A 75 4.94 -7.01 15.18
CA VAL A 75 4.34 -6.53 16.42
C VAL A 75 3.48 -7.62 17.03
N THR A 76 3.66 -7.84 18.34
CA THR A 76 2.81 -8.71 19.15
C THR A 76 2.18 -7.87 20.26
N MET A 77 0.86 -7.95 20.36
CA MET A 77 0.08 -7.24 21.36
C MET A 77 -0.10 -8.11 22.62
N GLU A 78 -0.30 -7.49 23.77
CA GLU A 78 -0.53 -8.20 25.03
C GLU A 78 -1.93 -8.78 25.11
N ARG A 79 -2.94 -8.05 24.59
CA ARG A 79 -4.35 -8.43 24.64
C ARG A 79 -4.97 -8.33 23.27
N ASP A 80 -5.63 -9.40 22.84
CA ASP A 80 -6.44 -9.44 21.62
C ASP A 80 -7.81 -8.77 21.89
N ARG A 81 -7.83 -7.44 21.73
CA ARG A 81 -9.04 -6.62 21.88
C ARG A 81 -9.14 -5.62 20.74
N LYS A 82 -10.30 -5.59 20.09
CA LYS A 82 -10.56 -4.76 18.92
C LYS A 82 -10.32 -3.26 19.16
N ASP A 83 -10.71 -2.74 20.32
CA ASP A 83 -10.53 -1.33 20.69
C ASP A 83 -9.05 -0.96 20.84
N LEU A 84 -8.24 -1.84 21.44
CA LEU A 84 -6.80 -1.66 21.60
C LEU A 84 -6.09 -1.75 20.25
N TYR A 85 -6.48 -2.67 19.39
CA TYR A 85 -5.96 -2.77 18.02
C TYR A 85 -6.26 -1.51 17.21
N GLN A 86 -7.47 -0.96 17.33
CA GLN A 86 -7.82 0.29 16.68
C GLN A 86 -7.03 1.49 17.20
N GLN A 87 -6.67 1.53 18.48
CA GLN A 87 -5.81 2.57 19.05
C GLN A 87 -4.41 2.50 18.45
N PHE A 88 -3.82 1.31 18.44
CA PHE A 88 -2.52 1.08 17.80
C PHE A 88 -2.55 1.48 16.32
N LEU A 89 -3.54 1.01 15.56
CA LEU A 89 -3.68 1.32 14.14
C LEU A 89 -3.79 2.82 13.88
N ARG A 90 -4.56 3.57 14.67
CA ARG A 90 -4.64 5.04 14.50
C ARG A 90 -3.27 5.70 14.65
N ARG A 91 -2.48 5.27 15.63
CA ARG A 91 -1.12 5.80 15.86
C ARG A 91 -0.18 5.39 14.73
N ALA A 92 -0.13 4.12 14.41
CA ALA A 92 0.77 3.59 13.38
C ALA A 92 0.45 4.17 11.99
N LEU A 93 -0.81 4.20 11.58
CA LEU A 93 -1.22 4.71 10.27
C LEU A 93 -1.10 6.23 10.15
N GLY A 94 -1.13 6.96 11.26
CA GLY A 94 -0.90 8.40 11.31
C GLY A 94 0.58 8.78 11.17
N HIS A 95 1.51 7.86 11.36
CA HIS A 95 2.93 8.15 11.33
C HIS A 95 3.51 8.04 9.91
N ALA A 96 4.18 9.11 9.45
CA ALA A 96 4.67 9.23 8.06
C ALA A 96 5.69 8.15 7.66
N ALA A 97 6.45 7.59 8.61
CA ALA A 97 7.41 6.52 8.35
C ALA A 97 6.74 5.18 8.00
N VAL A 98 5.51 4.93 8.44
CA VAL A 98 4.77 3.70 8.13
C VAL A 98 4.26 3.77 6.70
N LYS A 99 4.77 2.88 5.85
CA LYS A 99 4.39 2.80 4.43
C LYS A 99 3.34 1.72 4.18
N GLN A 100 3.38 0.65 4.97
CA GLN A 100 2.39 -0.43 4.91
C GLN A 100 2.15 -0.96 6.32
N CYS A 101 0.93 -1.41 6.57
CA CYS A 101 0.52 -2.03 7.82
C CYS A 101 -0.43 -3.18 7.49
N TYR A 102 -0.10 -4.35 7.97
CA TYR A 102 -0.91 -5.56 7.82
C TYR A 102 -1.27 -6.09 9.20
N GLN A 103 -2.54 -6.37 9.42
CA GLN A 103 -2.98 -7.22 10.51
C GLN A 103 -2.91 -8.66 10.00
N VAL A 104 -2.25 -9.53 10.73
CA VAL A 104 -1.98 -10.90 10.30
C VAL A 104 -2.49 -11.92 11.32
N THR A 105 -2.57 -13.17 10.91
CA THR A 105 -2.88 -14.30 11.79
C THR A 105 -1.58 -15.04 12.12
N GLY A 106 -1.51 -15.66 13.30
CA GLY A 106 -0.37 -16.46 13.77
C GLY A 106 0.22 -15.92 15.08
N GLU A 107 1.54 -16.01 15.23
CA GLU A 107 2.24 -15.64 16.46
C GLU A 107 2.43 -14.14 16.67
N ILE A 108 2.21 -13.35 15.62
CA ILE A 108 2.30 -11.89 15.63
C ILE A 108 0.97 -11.30 15.18
N ASP A 109 0.67 -10.08 15.60
CA ASP A 109 -0.60 -9.41 15.31
C ASP A 109 -0.51 -8.46 14.12
N PHE A 110 0.63 -7.75 13.97
CA PHE A 110 0.82 -6.80 12.88
C PHE A 110 2.21 -6.91 12.26
N VAL A 111 2.27 -6.60 10.98
CA VAL A 111 3.51 -6.35 10.23
C VAL A 111 3.48 -4.94 9.69
N LEU A 112 4.47 -4.14 10.04
CA LEU A 112 4.65 -2.79 9.50
C LEU A 112 5.84 -2.77 8.55
N ILE A 113 5.71 -2.05 7.45
CA ILE A 113 6.85 -1.63 6.63
C ILE A 113 7.12 -0.17 6.93
N VAL A 114 8.26 0.07 7.56
CA VAL A 114 8.70 1.39 8.00
C VAL A 114 9.87 1.84 7.12
N VAL A 115 9.83 3.09 6.65
CA VAL A 115 10.91 3.67 5.84
C VAL A 115 11.36 4.96 6.49
N VAL A 116 12.63 5.02 6.86
CA VAL A 116 13.29 6.14 7.56
C VAL A 116 14.65 6.45 6.95
N ALA A 117 15.21 7.62 7.23
CA ALA A 117 16.50 8.03 6.72
C ALA A 117 17.68 7.27 7.39
N ASP A 118 17.57 7.02 8.68
CA ASP A 118 18.63 6.47 9.54
C ASP A 118 18.05 5.77 10.78
N MET A 119 18.92 5.22 11.60
CA MET A 119 18.52 4.55 12.85
C MET A 119 18.00 5.51 13.91
N ASP A 120 18.50 6.75 13.96
CA ASP A 120 17.98 7.74 14.91
C ASP A 120 16.52 8.11 14.60
N ALA A 121 16.18 8.19 13.32
CA ALA A 121 14.79 8.37 12.89
C ALA A 121 13.93 7.13 13.21
N TYR A 122 14.51 5.93 13.16
CA TYR A 122 13.82 4.71 13.56
C TYR A 122 13.60 4.65 15.08
N ASP A 123 14.56 5.04 15.88
CA ASP A 123 14.42 5.09 17.34
C ASP A 123 13.31 6.06 17.77
N ARG A 124 13.24 7.24 17.15
CA ARG A 124 12.11 8.17 17.36
C ARG A 124 10.76 7.53 16.98
N PHE A 125 10.70 6.83 15.86
CA PHE A 125 9.49 6.08 15.48
C PHE A 125 9.11 5.03 16.53
N CYS A 126 10.07 4.29 17.07
CA CYS A 126 9.83 3.31 18.13
C CYS A 126 9.23 3.98 19.37
N ASP A 127 9.77 5.10 19.81
CA ASP A 127 9.27 5.85 20.96
C ASP A 127 7.84 6.35 20.73
N GLU A 128 7.57 6.94 19.56
CA GLU A 128 6.29 7.58 19.26
C GLU A 128 5.16 6.57 18.97
N VAL A 129 5.50 5.41 18.42
CA VAL A 129 4.49 4.45 17.92
C VAL A 129 4.47 3.16 18.73
N LEU A 130 5.63 2.56 18.97
CA LEU A 130 5.70 1.23 19.56
C LEU A 130 5.70 1.28 21.08
N TYR A 131 6.66 1.99 21.68
CA TYR A 131 6.75 2.12 23.15
C TYR A 131 5.62 2.96 23.76
N ALA A 132 5.03 3.86 22.97
CA ALA A 132 3.88 4.64 23.42
C ALA A 132 2.57 3.84 23.48
N ASP A 133 2.54 2.59 23.04
CA ASP A 133 1.32 1.76 23.09
C ASP A 133 1.29 0.90 24.35
N PRO A 134 0.30 1.12 25.25
CA PRO A 134 0.22 0.36 26.51
C PRO A 134 -0.13 -1.11 26.31
N ASN A 135 -0.60 -1.51 25.13
CA ASN A 135 -0.91 -2.89 24.78
C ASN A 135 0.22 -3.57 24.01
N MET A 136 1.35 -2.91 23.81
CA MET A 136 2.52 -3.51 23.18
C MET A 136 3.15 -4.54 24.10
N ARG A 137 3.21 -5.80 23.64
CA ARG A 137 3.92 -6.86 24.37
C ARG A 137 5.38 -6.92 23.94
N LYS A 138 5.62 -7.03 22.64
CA LYS A 138 6.94 -7.07 22.04
C LYS A 138 6.87 -6.68 20.56
N PHE A 139 7.99 -6.25 20.04
CA PHE A 139 8.18 -6.13 18.61
C PHE A 139 9.54 -6.66 18.19
N ARG A 140 9.68 -7.00 16.93
CA ARG A 140 10.93 -7.45 16.31
C ARG A 140 11.22 -6.58 15.10
N THR A 141 12.44 -6.04 15.07
CA THR A 141 12.94 -5.18 14.01
C THR A 141 13.80 -5.99 13.04
N LEU A 142 13.46 -5.97 11.77
CA LEU A 142 14.22 -6.61 10.71
C LEU A 142 14.62 -5.54 9.69
N VAL A 143 15.89 -5.14 9.72
CA VAL A 143 16.42 -4.17 8.76
C VAL A 143 16.68 -4.86 7.42
N SER A 144 16.02 -4.41 6.35
CA SER A 144 16.20 -4.95 5.02
C SER A 144 17.58 -4.58 4.47
N ARG A 145 18.35 -5.58 4.07
CA ARG A 145 19.65 -5.36 3.42
C ARG A 145 19.48 -4.97 1.95
N PHE A 146 18.53 -5.60 1.26
CA PHE A 146 18.26 -5.39 -0.16
C PHE A 146 16.78 -5.55 -0.45
N ARG A 147 16.24 -4.69 -1.29
CA ARG A 147 14.89 -4.82 -1.84
C ARG A 147 14.99 -5.47 -3.23
N ASN A 148 14.98 -6.80 -3.27
CA ASN A 148 15.19 -7.56 -4.51
C ASN A 148 14.04 -7.40 -5.52
N LYS A 149 12.81 -7.22 -5.04
CA LYS A 149 11.63 -7.01 -5.88
C LYS A 149 10.63 -6.09 -5.17
N PHE A 150 10.03 -5.19 -5.94
CA PHE A 150 8.94 -4.34 -5.47
C PHE A 150 7.96 -4.11 -6.63
N GLU A 151 6.81 -4.71 -6.52
CA GLU A 151 5.72 -4.56 -7.46
C GLU A 151 4.43 -4.27 -6.70
N THR A 152 3.58 -3.41 -7.26
CA THR A 152 2.31 -3.01 -6.67
C THR A 152 1.11 -3.51 -7.47
N GLY A 153 1.34 -4.15 -8.61
CA GLY A 153 0.29 -4.65 -9.50
C GLY A 153 -0.31 -5.96 -9.01
N PHE A 154 -1.60 -6.14 -9.32
CA PHE A 154 -2.34 -7.38 -9.09
C PHE A 154 -2.72 -8.01 -10.41
N ASP A 155 -2.85 -9.33 -10.45
CA ASP A 155 -3.51 -10.01 -11.57
C ASP A 155 -5.01 -9.70 -11.51
N VAL A 156 -5.50 -9.04 -12.55
CA VAL A 156 -6.92 -8.67 -12.68
C VAL A 156 -7.68 -9.61 -13.62
N GLY A 157 -7.04 -10.68 -14.09
CA GLY A 157 -7.64 -11.67 -15.00
C GLY A 157 -7.98 -11.06 -16.38
N ALA A 158 -7.05 -10.28 -16.98
CA ALA A 158 -7.23 -9.57 -18.25
C ALA A 158 -6.83 -10.43 -19.45
#